data_54c8ee0dddbd2d71f32470ebf61af22c
#
_entry.id   54c8ee0dddbd2d71f32470ebf61af22c
#
_cell.length_a   1.000
_cell.length_b   1.000
_cell.length_c   1.000
_cell.angle_alpha   90.00
_cell.angle_beta   90.00
_cell.angle_gamma   90.00
#
_symmetry.space_group_name_H-M   'P 1'
#
loop_
_entity.id
_entity.type
_entity.pdbx_description
1 polymer ?
#
loop_
_entity_poly.entity_id
_entity_poly.type
_entity_poly.pdbx_seq_one_letter_code
_entity_poly.pdbx_strand_id
1 'polypeptide(L)'
;MTMEEQKEYDYIQQWKNILDTDVLRGNINLIAMYIMVYELLEDIIISKPKDFYTLIEFDEEAQRNYKKYVLSLYDKNACPKINTKNQALIASLIWFKTAGAINDDDINIFAEARTLRNEVIHEMISTITVGTEKIVDQFALMYGLFCKIEKWWILEYEVPISGQFKPEDIDEDGVMSGNMILLEIIIDILVNNSNVHFKEACEKFGVPVK
;
A
#
# COMPACT_ATOMS: atom_id res chain seq x y z
N MET A 1 29.25 -20.88 -17.31
CA MET A 1 28.18 -21.72 -16.74
C MET A 1 27.25 -22.07 -17.88
N THR A 2 27.03 -23.33 -18.13
CA THR A 2 26.08 -23.81 -19.14
C THR A 2 24.64 -23.66 -18.62
N MET A 3 23.64 -23.76 -19.51
CA MET A 3 22.23 -23.74 -19.09
C MET A 3 21.85 -24.86 -18.12
N GLU A 4 22.52 -26.02 -18.20
CA GLU A 4 22.30 -27.14 -17.29
C GLU A 4 22.91 -26.88 -15.91
N GLU A 5 24.15 -26.37 -15.87
CA GLU A 5 24.81 -25.96 -14.63
C GLU A 5 24.03 -24.87 -13.89
N GLN A 6 23.41 -23.93 -14.61
CA GLN A 6 22.58 -22.88 -14.02
C GLN A 6 21.30 -23.49 -13.40
N LYS A 7 20.61 -24.38 -14.09
CA LYS A 7 19.40 -25.05 -13.56
C LYS A 7 19.69 -25.88 -12.31
N GLU A 8 20.81 -26.60 -12.30
CA GLU A 8 21.22 -27.38 -11.13
C GLU A 8 21.57 -26.48 -9.94
N TYR A 9 22.27 -25.37 -10.19
CA TYR A 9 22.57 -24.37 -9.16
C TYR A 9 21.29 -23.76 -8.58
N ASP A 10 20.35 -23.34 -9.43
CA ASP A 10 19.07 -22.76 -9.01
C ASP A 10 18.24 -23.76 -8.20
N TYR A 11 18.22 -25.03 -8.60
CA TYR A 11 17.54 -26.10 -7.85
C TYR A 11 18.14 -26.32 -6.45
N ILE A 12 19.47 -26.37 -6.36
CA ILE A 12 20.17 -26.52 -5.08
C ILE A 12 19.90 -25.31 -4.19
N GLN A 13 19.89 -24.08 -4.74
CA GLN A 13 19.62 -22.87 -3.99
C GLN A 13 18.17 -22.83 -3.47
N GLN A 14 17.21 -23.27 -4.25
CA GLN A 14 15.82 -23.40 -3.81
C GLN A 14 15.70 -24.33 -2.59
N TRP A 15 16.34 -25.49 -2.62
CA TRP A 15 16.34 -26.41 -1.48
C TRP A 15 17.02 -25.83 -0.24
N LYS A 16 18.11 -25.09 -0.41
CA LYS A 16 18.75 -24.40 0.72
C LYS A 16 17.80 -23.40 1.36
N ASN A 17 17.09 -22.59 0.55
CA ASN A 17 16.12 -21.61 1.06
C ASN A 17 14.95 -22.27 1.79
N ILE A 18 14.46 -23.43 1.31
CA ILE A 18 13.38 -24.20 1.96
C ILE A 18 13.85 -24.81 3.29
N LEU A 19 15.08 -25.29 3.34
CA LEU A 19 15.64 -25.98 4.52
C LEU A 19 16.13 -25.00 5.59
N ASP A 20 16.37 -23.73 5.21
CA ASP A 20 16.68 -22.67 6.16
C ASP A 20 15.39 -22.03 6.67
N THR A 21 15.01 -22.38 7.90
CA THR A 21 13.75 -21.94 8.50
C THR A 21 13.65 -20.42 8.68
N ASP A 22 14.76 -19.72 8.86
CA ASP A 22 14.77 -18.27 9.05
C ASP A 22 14.61 -17.55 7.70
N VAL A 23 15.27 -18.03 6.65
CA VAL A 23 15.07 -17.55 5.27
C VAL A 23 13.63 -17.79 4.82
N LEU A 24 13.12 -19.01 5.03
CA LEU A 24 11.75 -19.35 4.67
C LEU A 24 10.73 -18.46 5.39
N ARG A 25 10.90 -18.27 6.70
CA ARG A 25 10.04 -17.38 7.50
C ARG A 25 10.13 -15.93 7.00
N GLY A 26 11.33 -15.43 6.74
CA GLY A 26 11.56 -14.10 6.19
C GLY A 26 10.83 -13.87 4.87
N ASN A 27 10.93 -14.82 3.94
CA ASN A 27 10.26 -14.75 2.65
C ASN A 27 8.73 -14.76 2.79
N ILE A 28 8.19 -15.63 3.65
CA ILE A 28 6.73 -15.68 3.92
C ILE A 28 6.25 -14.36 4.53
N ASN A 29 6.96 -13.82 5.51
CA ASN A 29 6.60 -12.56 6.15
C ASN A 29 6.62 -11.40 5.14
N LEU A 30 7.65 -11.31 4.30
CA LEU A 30 7.76 -10.26 3.30
C LEU A 30 6.64 -10.34 2.26
N ILE A 31 6.30 -11.54 1.79
CA ILE A 31 5.18 -11.76 0.86
C ILE A 31 3.86 -11.34 1.52
N ALA A 32 3.62 -11.77 2.76
CA ALA A 32 2.40 -11.42 3.49
C ALA A 32 2.27 -9.90 3.67
N MET A 33 3.35 -9.23 4.04
CA MET A 33 3.39 -7.76 4.15
C MET A 33 3.14 -7.08 2.81
N TYR A 34 3.77 -7.55 1.75
CA TYR A 34 3.59 -6.99 0.42
C TYR A 34 2.13 -7.02 -0.01
N ILE A 35 1.48 -8.18 0.14
CA ILE A 35 0.06 -8.34 -0.19
C ILE A 35 -0.80 -7.43 0.69
N MET A 36 -0.53 -7.38 2.00
CA MET A 36 -1.30 -6.56 2.94
C MET A 36 -1.21 -5.06 2.62
N VAL A 37 -0.01 -4.55 2.35
CA VAL A 37 0.18 -3.13 2.00
C VAL A 37 -0.47 -2.82 0.65
N TYR A 38 -0.40 -3.74 -0.32
CA TYR A 38 -1.10 -3.58 -1.59
C TYR A 38 -2.62 -3.48 -1.42
N GLU A 39 -3.23 -4.40 -0.67
CA GLU A 39 -4.68 -4.39 -0.43
C GLU A 39 -5.11 -3.12 0.31
N LEU A 40 -4.32 -2.68 1.30
CA LEU A 40 -4.58 -1.44 2.02
C LEU A 40 -4.45 -0.22 1.10
N LEU A 41 -3.43 -0.17 0.23
CA LEU A 41 -3.26 0.90 -0.75
C LEU A 41 -4.43 0.95 -1.75
N GLU A 42 -4.86 -0.19 -2.30
CA GLU A 42 -6.01 -0.26 -3.21
C GLU A 42 -7.29 0.20 -2.51
N ASP A 43 -7.49 -0.22 -1.24
CA ASP A 43 -8.64 0.19 -0.45
C ASP A 43 -8.67 1.70 -0.19
N ILE A 44 -7.58 2.31 0.27
CA ILE A 44 -7.55 3.77 0.52
C ILE A 44 -7.74 4.58 -0.76
N ILE A 45 -7.22 4.11 -1.91
CA ILE A 45 -7.44 4.77 -3.20
C ILE A 45 -8.92 4.81 -3.54
N ILE A 46 -9.66 3.75 -3.26
CA ILE A 46 -11.09 3.67 -3.58
C ILE A 46 -11.94 4.35 -2.49
N SER A 47 -11.65 4.06 -1.22
CA SER A 47 -12.51 4.47 -0.10
C SER A 47 -12.40 5.95 0.19
N LYS A 48 -11.21 6.56 0.23
CA LYS A 48 -11.06 7.98 0.59
C LYS A 48 -11.88 8.93 -0.30
N PRO A 49 -11.80 8.90 -1.63
CA PRO A 49 -12.65 9.73 -2.47
C PRO A 49 -14.14 9.42 -2.32
N LYS A 50 -14.49 8.15 -2.15
CA LYS A 50 -15.88 7.75 -1.91
C LYS A 50 -16.39 8.33 -0.60
N ASP A 51 -15.68 8.13 0.49
CA ASP A 51 -16.07 8.57 1.82
C ASP A 51 -16.16 10.10 1.90
N PHE A 52 -15.24 10.82 1.26
CA PHE A 52 -15.29 12.28 1.19
C PHE A 52 -16.64 12.81 0.68
N TYR A 53 -17.21 12.16 -0.32
CA TYR A 53 -18.51 12.56 -0.86
C TYR A 53 -19.72 11.92 -0.18
N THR A 54 -19.53 10.86 0.65
CA THR A 54 -20.66 10.08 1.21
C THR A 54 -20.75 10.14 2.74
N LEU A 55 -19.70 10.58 3.47
CA LEU A 55 -19.69 10.60 4.93
C LEU A 55 -20.63 11.64 5.55
N ILE A 56 -20.94 12.72 4.85
CA ILE A 56 -21.72 13.84 5.42
C ILE A 56 -23.24 13.54 5.39
N GLU A 57 -23.70 12.76 4.42
CA GLU A 57 -25.10 12.38 4.27
C GLU A 57 -25.20 10.99 3.65
N PHE A 58 -25.85 10.04 4.34
CA PHE A 58 -26.13 8.69 3.85
C PHE A 58 -27.33 8.68 2.86
N ASP A 59 -27.50 9.73 2.07
CA ASP A 59 -28.63 9.90 1.21
C ASP A 59 -28.31 9.71 -0.28
N GLU A 60 -29.35 9.81 -1.10
CA GLU A 60 -29.24 9.73 -2.56
C GLU A 60 -28.40 10.87 -3.17
N GLU A 61 -28.25 12.01 -2.47
CA GLU A 61 -27.46 13.13 -2.93
C GLU A 61 -25.97 12.87 -2.80
N ALA A 62 -25.52 12.30 -1.69
CA ALA A 62 -24.15 11.85 -1.49
C ALA A 62 -23.70 10.85 -2.58
N GLN A 63 -24.55 9.87 -2.88
CA GLN A 63 -24.30 8.91 -3.96
C GLN A 63 -24.25 9.57 -5.34
N ARG A 64 -25.08 10.59 -5.59
CA ARG A 64 -25.05 11.38 -6.82
C ARG A 64 -23.74 12.18 -6.92
N ASN A 65 -23.30 12.78 -5.83
CA ASN A 65 -22.05 13.53 -5.77
C ASN A 65 -20.82 12.64 -6.05
N TYR A 66 -20.71 11.48 -5.41
CA TYR A 66 -19.66 10.52 -5.71
C TYR A 66 -19.66 10.10 -7.18
N LYS A 67 -20.83 9.77 -7.75
CA LYS A 67 -20.95 9.44 -9.18
C LYS A 67 -20.52 10.60 -10.07
N LYS A 68 -20.92 11.81 -9.74
CA LYS A 68 -20.64 13.02 -10.53
C LYS A 68 -19.18 13.44 -10.48
N TYR A 69 -18.57 13.41 -9.31
CA TYR A 69 -17.23 13.98 -9.11
C TYR A 69 -16.09 12.97 -9.14
N VAL A 70 -16.37 11.69 -8.92
CA VAL A 70 -15.36 10.64 -8.96
C VAL A 70 -15.62 9.66 -10.10
N LEU A 71 -16.74 8.92 -10.09
CA LEU A 71 -16.98 7.87 -11.08
C LEU A 71 -17.08 8.38 -12.53
N SER A 72 -17.50 9.62 -12.74
CA SER A 72 -17.53 10.24 -14.07
C SER A 72 -16.14 10.47 -14.67
N LEU A 73 -15.08 10.45 -13.87
CA LEU A 73 -13.68 10.55 -14.34
C LEU A 73 -13.17 9.26 -14.98
N TYR A 74 -13.93 8.16 -14.89
CA TYR A 74 -13.49 6.90 -15.46
C TYR A 74 -13.15 7.01 -16.94
N ASP A 75 -11.90 6.76 -17.27
CA ASP A 75 -11.40 6.56 -18.63
C ASP A 75 -10.48 5.33 -18.66
N LYS A 76 -10.90 4.30 -19.37
CA LYS A 76 -10.12 3.04 -19.46
C LYS A 76 -8.73 3.22 -20.10
N ASN A 77 -8.51 4.33 -20.83
CA ASN A 77 -7.24 4.62 -21.50
C ASN A 77 -6.30 5.45 -20.62
N ALA A 78 -6.80 6.04 -19.53
CA ALA A 78 -6.00 6.89 -18.65
C ALA A 78 -4.95 6.11 -17.86
N CYS A 79 -5.22 4.82 -17.55
CA CYS A 79 -4.29 3.95 -16.82
C CYS A 79 -4.06 2.64 -17.61
N PRO A 80 -3.40 2.69 -18.78
CA PRO A 80 -3.35 1.56 -19.72
C PRO A 80 -2.62 0.32 -19.17
N LYS A 81 -1.72 0.50 -18.21
CA LYS A 81 -1.02 -0.59 -17.54
C LYS A 81 -1.85 -1.31 -16.47
N ILE A 82 -2.99 -0.72 -16.04
CA ILE A 82 -3.85 -1.30 -15.01
C ILE A 82 -4.95 -2.12 -15.65
N ASN A 83 -4.73 -3.42 -15.78
CA ASN A 83 -5.76 -4.33 -16.29
C ASN A 83 -6.78 -4.66 -15.19
N THR A 84 -7.89 -3.93 -15.16
CA THR A 84 -8.97 -4.13 -14.19
C THR A 84 -10.33 -3.83 -14.78
N LYS A 85 -11.37 -4.52 -14.26
CA LYS A 85 -12.78 -4.20 -14.50
C LYS A 85 -13.33 -3.23 -13.44
N ASN A 86 -12.57 -2.92 -12.40
CA ASN A 86 -12.96 -2.02 -11.33
C ASN A 86 -12.88 -0.57 -11.80
N GLN A 87 -14.02 -0.04 -12.24
CA GLN A 87 -14.12 1.34 -12.71
C GLN A 87 -13.84 2.37 -11.59
N ALA A 88 -14.24 2.04 -10.35
CA ALA A 88 -14.01 2.92 -9.21
C ALA A 88 -12.51 3.12 -8.94
N LEU A 89 -11.69 2.07 -9.07
CA LEU A 89 -10.24 2.18 -8.91
C LEU A 89 -9.63 3.16 -9.92
N ILE A 90 -9.96 2.99 -11.21
CA ILE A 90 -9.43 3.87 -12.27
C ILE A 90 -9.90 5.32 -12.05
N ALA A 91 -11.19 5.50 -11.77
CA ALA A 91 -11.75 6.82 -11.51
C ALA A 91 -11.09 7.50 -10.30
N SER A 92 -10.86 6.77 -9.22
CA SER A 92 -10.20 7.29 -8.02
C SER A 92 -8.74 7.66 -8.25
N LEU A 93 -7.98 6.87 -9.03
CA LEU A 93 -6.61 7.23 -9.42
C LEU A 93 -6.57 8.53 -10.22
N ILE A 94 -7.51 8.69 -11.17
CA ILE A 94 -7.64 9.93 -11.95
C ILE A 94 -8.02 11.10 -11.03
N TRP A 95 -8.91 10.86 -10.07
CA TRP A 95 -9.32 11.86 -9.10
C TRP A 95 -8.13 12.34 -8.26
N PHE A 96 -7.34 11.43 -7.67
CA PHE A 96 -6.13 11.78 -6.91
C PHE A 96 -5.10 12.52 -7.76
N LYS A 97 -4.92 12.11 -9.02
CA LYS A 97 -4.03 12.81 -9.95
C LYS A 97 -4.54 14.22 -10.25
N THR A 98 -5.83 14.40 -10.49
CA THR A 98 -6.44 15.70 -10.77
C THR A 98 -6.35 16.62 -9.55
N ALA A 99 -6.48 16.07 -8.35
CA ALA A 99 -6.32 16.78 -7.09
C ALA A 99 -4.86 17.11 -6.73
N GLY A 100 -3.88 16.58 -7.48
CA GLY A 100 -2.46 16.85 -7.27
C GLY A 100 -1.79 15.96 -6.20
N ALA A 101 -2.49 14.96 -5.67
CA ALA A 101 -1.96 14.03 -4.69
C ALA A 101 -0.90 13.09 -5.28
N ILE A 102 -1.13 12.64 -6.51
CA ILE A 102 -0.26 11.70 -7.23
C ILE A 102 -0.01 12.18 -8.66
N ASN A 103 1.00 11.60 -9.30
CA ASN A 103 1.36 11.86 -10.69
C ASN A 103 1.34 10.56 -11.54
N ASP A 104 1.82 10.64 -12.80
CA ASP A 104 1.86 9.47 -13.70
C ASP A 104 2.87 8.41 -13.24
N ASP A 105 3.96 8.80 -12.61
CA ASP A 105 4.95 7.87 -12.07
C ASP A 105 4.35 7.08 -10.89
N ASP A 106 3.57 7.74 -10.03
CA ASP A 106 2.84 7.09 -8.93
C ASP A 106 1.82 6.07 -9.46
N ILE A 107 1.11 6.40 -10.55
CA ILE A 107 0.18 5.47 -11.21
C ILE A 107 0.94 4.26 -11.79
N ASN A 108 2.14 4.48 -12.34
CA ASN A 108 2.99 3.39 -12.81
C ASN A 108 3.46 2.50 -11.64
N ILE A 109 3.89 3.07 -10.52
CA ILE A 109 4.25 2.32 -9.31
C ILE A 109 3.09 1.43 -8.86
N PHE A 110 1.88 1.97 -8.81
CA PHE A 110 0.68 1.19 -8.46
C PHE A 110 0.41 0.06 -9.47
N ALA A 111 0.56 0.32 -10.77
CA ALA A 111 0.35 -0.67 -11.82
C ALA A 111 1.36 -1.83 -11.73
N GLU A 112 2.61 -1.54 -11.45
CA GLU A 112 3.68 -2.52 -11.25
C GLU A 112 3.46 -3.32 -9.97
N ALA A 113 3.08 -2.65 -8.87
CA ALA A 113 2.71 -3.31 -7.63
C ALA A 113 1.55 -4.29 -7.83
N ARG A 114 0.51 -3.89 -8.57
CA ARG A 114 -0.61 -4.76 -8.90
C ARG A 114 -0.20 -5.98 -9.71
N THR A 115 0.67 -5.79 -10.69
CA THR A 115 1.17 -6.88 -11.53
C THR A 115 1.95 -7.88 -10.69
N LEU A 116 2.91 -7.40 -9.90
CA LEU A 116 3.71 -8.25 -9.03
C LEU A 116 2.85 -8.96 -7.95
N ARG A 117 1.87 -8.28 -7.37
CA ARG A 117 0.92 -8.89 -6.42
C ARG A 117 0.19 -10.07 -7.05
N ASN A 118 -0.24 -9.94 -8.30
CA ASN A 118 -0.90 -11.03 -9.01
C ASN A 118 0.06 -12.19 -9.30
N GLU A 119 1.29 -11.90 -9.74
CA GLU A 119 2.35 -12.92 -9.92
C GLU A 119 2.61 -13.66 -8.61
N VAL A 120 2.82 -12.94 -7.51
CA VAL A 120 3.07 -13.52 -6.19
C VAL A 120 1.94 -14.44 -5.73
N ILE A 121 0.68 -14.06 -5.93
CA ILE A 121 -0.47 -14.89 -5.55
C ILE A 121 -0.55 -16.17 -6.39
N HIS A 122 -0.31 -16.06 -7.70
CA HIS A 122 -0.39 -17.21 -8.60
C HIS A 122 0.81 -18.15 -8.47
N GLU A 123 1.98 -17.61 -8.12
CA GLU A 123 3.25 -18.34 -8.06
C GLU A 123 3.84 -18.35 -6.63
N MET A 124 2.99 -18.33 -5.60
CA MET A 124 3.42 -18.13 -4.21
C MET A 124 4.52 -19.11 -3.77
N ILE A 125 4.38 -20.40 -4.08
CA ILE A 125 5.36 -21.41 -3.69
C ILE A 125 6.71 -21.15 -4.38
N SER A 126 6.69 -20.84 -5.66
CA SER A 126 7.90 -20.48 -6.41
C SER A 126 8.55 -19.22 -5.82
N THR A 127 7.77 -18.20 -5.55
CA THR A 127 8.27 -16.93 -4.98
C THR A 127 8.92 -17.14 -3.61
N ILE A 128 8.32 -17.94 -2.73
CA ILE A 128 8.88 -18.26 -1.40
C ILE A 128 10.24 -18.94 -1.52
N THR A 129 10.46 -19.76 -2.55
CA THR A 129 11.64 -20.63 -2.67
C THR A 129 12.75 -20.04 -3.54
N VAL A 130 12.42 -19.24 -4.54
CA VAL A 130 13.41 -18.69 -5.51
C VAL A 130 14.06 -17.42 -5.00
N GLY A 131 13.30 -16.53 -4.39
CA GLY A 131 13.79 -15.25 -3.86
C GLY A 131 12.75 -14.14 -3.93
N THR A 132 12.97 -13.14 -3.12
CA THR A 132 12.02 -12.03 -2.87
C THR A 132 12.57 -10.65 -3.25
N GLU A 133 13.70 -10.57 -3.99
CA GLU A 133 14.39 -9.30 -4.28
C GLU A 133 13.47 -8.29 -4.97
N LYS A 134 12.73 -8.74 -5.99
CA LYS A 134 11.74 -7.87 -6.67
C LYS A 134 10.66 -7.35 -5.74
N ILE A 135 10.29 -8.15 -4.72
CA ILE A 135 9.27 -7.76 -3.74
C ILE A 135 9.81 -6.66 -2.84
N VAL A 136 11.08 -6.74 -2.42
CA VAL A 136 11.71 -5.71 -1.58
C VAL A 136 11.69 -4.35 -2.28
N ASP A 137 12.19 -4.30 -3.52
CA ASP A 137 12.27 -3.05 -4.27
C ASP A 137 10.88 -2.44 -4.50
N GLN A 138 9.94 -3.28 -4.95
CA GLN A 138 8.57 -2.83 -5.23
C GLN A 138 7.80 -2.49 -3.94
N PHE A 139 8.10 -3.16 -2.82
CA PHE A 139 7.53 -2.84 -1.53
C PHE A 139 7.88 -1.42 -1.09
N ALA A 140 9.14 -1.02 -1.21
CA ALA A 140 9.58 0.32 -0.83
C ALA A 140 8.87 1.41 -1.65
N LEU A 141 8.72 1.22 -2.97
CA LEU A 141 8.00 2.15 -3.85
C LEU A 141 6.52 2.23 -3.50
N MET A 142 5.87 1.08 -3.32
CA MET A 142 4.46 0.98 -2.97
C MET A 142 4.15 1.59 -1.59
N TYR A 143 5.01 1.33 -0.59
CA TYR A 143 4.88 1.91 0.74
C TYR A 143 5.08 3.43 0.71
N GLY A 144 6.04 3.92 -0.08
CA GLY A 144 6.22 5.36 -0.31
C GLY A 144 4.97 6.02 -0.92
N LEU A 145 4.35 5.37 -1.91
CA LEU A 145 3.09 5.85 -2.51
C LEU A 145 1.94 5.86 -1.49
N PHE A 146 1.83 4.79 -0.69
CA PHE A 146 0.84 4.72 0.39
C PHE A 146 1.01 5.89 1.38
N CYS A 147 2.22 6.12 1.89
CA CYS A 147 2.52 7.23 2.80
C CYS A 147 2.23 8.59 2.16
N LYS A 148 2.54 8.77 0.87
CA LYS A 148 2.27 9.99 0.12
C LYS A 148 0.78 10.31 0.07
N ILE A 149 -0.07 9.33 -0.26
CA ILE A 149 -1.52 9.51 -0.32
C ILE A 149 -2.10 9.79 1.08
N GLU A 150 -1.66 9.04 2.11
CA GLU A 150 -2.13 9.23 3.49
C GLU A 150 -1.78 10.62 4.02
N LYS A 151 -0.52 11.06 3.87
CA LYS A 151 -0.08 12.40 4.29
C LYS A 151 -0.83 13.51 3.56
N TRP A 152 -0.93 13.39 2.23
CA TRP A 152 -1.66 14.37 1.43
C TRP A 152 -3.12 14.48 1.88
N TRP A 153 -3.77 13.34 2.16
CA TRP A 153 -5.14 13.31 2.64
C TRP A 153 -5.33 14.03 3.97
N ILE A 154 -4.43 13.77 4.92
CA ILE A 154 -4.47 14.44 6.24
C ILE A 154 -4.31 15.95 6.06
N LEU A 155 -3.31 16.37 5.30
CA LEU A 155 -2.99 17.79 5.15
C LEU A 155 -4.06 18.58 4.39
N GLU A 156 -4.60 18.01 3.31
CA GLU A 156 -5.54 18.71 2.43
C GLU A 156 -7.01 18.61 2.89
N TYR A 157 -7.37 17.58 3.66
CA TYR A 157 -8.77 17.36 4.06
C TYR A 157 -8.96 17.30 5.58
N GLU A 158 -8.27 16.42 6.30
CA GLU A 158 -8.55 16.20 7.71
C GLU A 158 -8.16 17.40 8.57
N VAL A 159 -7.01 17.98 8.34
CA VAL A 159 -6.53 19.16 9.06
C VAL A 159 -7.45 20.36 8.85
N PRO A 160 -7.79 20.76 7.61
CA PRO A 160 -8.70 21.88 7.38
C PRO A 160 -10.10 21.65 7.96
N ILE A 161 -10.63 20.43 7.89
CA ILE A 161 -11.96 20.10 8.41
C ILE A 161 -11.97 20.10 9.94
N SER A 162 -10.87 19.67 10.60
CA SER A 162 -10.79 19.62 12.05
C SER A 162 -10.86 21.00 12.72
N GLY A 163 -10.35 22.02 12.04
CA GLY A 163 -10.22 23.38 12.56
C GLY A 163 -9.35 23.52 13.82
N GLN A 164 -8.66 22.44 14.22
CA GLN A 164 -7.86 22.40 15.46
C GLN A 164 -6.42 22.89 15.24
N PHE A 165 -5.93 22.79 14.02
CA PHE A 165 -4.56 23.12 13.66
C PHE A 165 -4.54 24.18 12.57
N LYS A 166 -3.56 25.08 12.63
CA LYS A 166 -3.26 25.95 11.51
C LYS A 166 -2.23 25.27 10.62
N PRO A 167 -2.36 25.34 9.30
CA PRO A 167 -1.41 24.70 8.37
C PRO A 167 0.05 25.06 8.64
N GLU A 168 0.32 26.31 9.06
CA GLU A 168 1.65 26.80 9.39
C GLU A 168 2.28 26.19 10.65
N ASP A 169 1.48 25.58 11.52
CA ASP A 169 1.93 24.97 12.79
C ASP A 169 2.18 23.44 12.64
N ILE A 170 1.99 22.87 11.44
CA ILE A 170 2.09 21.44 11.22
C ILE A 170 3.49 21.09 10.69
N ASP A 171 4.16 20.22 11.40
CA ASP A 171 5.35 19.52 10.90
C ASP A 171 4.91 18.40 9.95
N GLU A 172 5.01 18.64 8.64
CA GLU A 172 4.61 17.70 7.60
C GLU A 172 5.36 16.36 7.69
N ASP A 173 6.61 16.36 8.17
CA ASP A 173 7.41 15.14 8.34
C ASP A 173 6.87 14.28 9.49
N GLY A 174 6.31 14.92 10.52
CA GLY A 174 5.70 14.25 11.66
C GLY A 174 4.25 13.77 11.44
N VAL A 175 3.64 14.08 10.28
CA VAL A 175 2.26 13.66 9.99
C VAL A 175 2.20 12.16 9.72
N MET A 176 1.39 11.47 10.52
CA MET A 176 1.16 10.03 10.39
C MET A 176 -0.32 9.69 10.56
N SER A 177 -0.86 8.88 9.66
CA SER A 177 -2.20 8.29 9.81
C SER A 177 -2.17 7.09 10.75
N GLY A 178 -3.35 6.68 11.26
CA GLY A 178 -3.49 5.43 12.00
C GLY A 178 -3.03 4.20 11.22
N ASN A 179 -3.26 4.19 9.90
CA ASN A 179 -2.81 3.12 9.00
C ASN A 179 -1.28 3.09 8.87
N MET A 180 -0.62 4.25 8.79
CA MET A 180 0.85 4.34 8.76
C MET A 180 1.46 3.79 10.06
N ILE A 181 0.94 4.20 11.22
CA ILE A 181 1.39 3.70 12.52
C ILE A 181 1.20 2.18 12.62
N LEU A 182 0.03 1.68 12.20
CA LEU A 182 -0.24 0.23 12.19
C LEU A 182 0.76 -0.54 11.33
N LEU A 183 1.06 -0.04 10.13
CA LEU A 183 2.03 -0.69 9.23
C LEU A 183 3.44 -0.66 9.80
N GLU A 184 3.89 0.42 10.43
CA GLU A 184 5.20 0.47 11.09
C GLU A 184 5.31 -0.56 12.20
N ILE A 185 4.27 -0.71 13.02
CA ILE A 185 4.22 -1.75 14.06
C ILE A 185 4.35 -3.16 13.43
N ILE A 186 3.63 -3.43 12.35
CA ILE A 186 3.65 -4.73 11.68
C ILE A 186 5.03 -5.00 11.05
N ILE A 187 5.62 -4.00 10.38
CA ILE A 187 6.96 -4.08 9.80
C ILE A 187 7.99 -4.40 10.89
N ASP A 188 7.92 -3.72 12.02
CA ASP A 188 8.80 -3.95 13.15
C ASP A 188 8.72 -5.40 13.65
N ILE A 189 7.51 -5.90 13.84
CA ILE A 189 7.30 -7.26 14.34
C ILE A 189 7.75 -8.32 13.33
N LEU A 190 7.38 -8.17 12.06
CA LEU A 190 7.56 -9.23 11.05
C LEU A 190 8.95 -9.22 10.41
N VAL A 191 9.55 -8.04 10.23
CA VAL A 191 10.85 -7.90 9.53
C VAL A 191 11.97 -7.71 10.51
N ASN A 192 11.82 -6.77 11.44
CA ASN A 192 12.89 -6.40 12.37
C ASN A 192 12.92 -7.30 13.62
N ASN A 193 11.94 -8.19 13.78
CA ASN A 193 11.74 -8.98 15.00
C ASN A 193 11.78 -8.11 16.26
N SER A 194 11.23 -6.90 16.17
CA SER A 194 11.21 -5.85 17.18
C SER A 194 9.78 -5.52 17.56
N ASN A 195 9.60 -4.92 18.72
CA ASN A 195 8.32 -4.41 19.18
C ASN A 195 8.42 -2.96 19.68
N VAL A 196 9.43 -2.23 19.21
CA VAL A 196 9.69 -0.85 19.65
C VAL A 196 8.53 0.05 19.30
N HIS A 197 8.15 0.14 18.03
CA HIS A 197 7.02 0.97 17.59
C HIS A 197 5.69 0.55 18.23
N PHE A 198 5.49 -0.75 18.45
CA PHE A 198 4.32 -1.24 19.20
C PHE A 198 4.29 -0.68 20.62
N LYS A 199 5.42 -0.70 21.34
CA LYS A 199 5.50 -0.15 22.70
C LYS A 199 5.31 1.35 22.73
N GLU A 200 5.94 2.09 21.82
CA GLU A 200 5.79 3.54 21.68
C GLU A 200 4.32 3.92 21.40
N ALA A 201 3.65 3.19 20.52
CA ALA A 201 2.23 3.38 20.25
C ALA A 201 1.38 3.12 21.50
N CYS A 202 1.65 2.02 22.22
CA CYS A 202 0.95 1.72 23.48
C CYS A 202 1.11 2.84 24.50
N GLU A 203 2.32 3.36 24.69
CA GLU A 203 2.59 4.48 25.59
C GLU A 203 1.82 5.74 25.16
N LYS A 204 1.88 6.09 23.87
CA LYS A 204 1.19 7.26 23.31
C LYS A 204 -0.32 7.20 23.47
N PHE A 205 -0.91 6.02 23.33
CA PHE A 205 -2.36 5.83 23.44
C PHE A 205 -2.82 5.36 24.81
N GLY A 206 -1.93 5.26 25.80
CA GLY A 206 -2.27 4.83 27.15
C GLY A 206 -2.74 3.37 27.27
N VAL A 207 -2.29 2.52 26.34
CA VAL A 207 -2.62 1.08 26.32
C VAL A 207 -1.57 0.32 27.12
N PRO A 208 -1.96 -0.47 28.16
CA PRO A 208 -0.99 -1.23 28.93
C PRO A 208 -0.32 -2.33 28.09
N VAL A 209 1.01 -2.32 28.03
CA VAL A 209 1.80 -3.40 27.43
C VAL A 209 1.79 -4.59 28.38
N LYS A 210 1.30 -5.74 27.94
CA LYS A 210 1.32 -6.99 28.70
C LYS A 210 2.64 -7.71 28.53
#